data_2f37cd742488b70b7e22d4b408fde0dd
#
_entry.id   2f37cd742488b70b7e22d4b408fde0dd
#
_cell.length_a   1.000
_cell.length_b   1.000
_cell.length_c   1.000
_cell.angle_alpha   90.00
_cell.angle_beta   90.00
_cell.angle_gamma   90.00
#
_symmetry.space_group_name_H-M   'P 1'
#
loop_
_entity.id
_entity.type
_entity.pdbx_description
1 polymer ?
#
loop_
_entity_poly.entity_id
_entity_poly.type
_entity_poly.pdbx_seq_one_letter_code
_entity_poly.pdbx_strand_id
1 'polypeptide(L)'
;MAGSRHSLGLPWIPVTFMFKDLLLALASTTILLTGSAHADEPSDGASLVLLTENFPPYNMAKNGKNFAKEENIEGIAVDIVRETFKRAGISYNLTLRFPWERIYKLALEKPGYGVFVMARLPDREALFKWVGPIGPDDWVLLAKADSKIQLSDLEQARRYRIGAYKGDAIAESLEKQGLKPVIVLRDQDNAQKLVDGQIDLWATGDPAGRYLARQVGVTGLKTVLRFNSAELYLALNKNVPDDVVAKLQAALDQLRQEGVVDTIMGRYL
;
A
#
# COMPACT_ATOMS: atom_id res chain seq x y z
N MET A 1 -63.68 36.56 38.98
CA MET A 1 -63.08 37.15 40.18
C MET A 1 -61.71 37.61 39.75
N ALA A 2 -61.60 38.89 39.40
CA ALA A 2 -61.13 39.97 40.22
C ALA A 2 -59.65 39.78 40.57
N GLY A 3 -58.77 40.57 40.21
CA GLY A 3 -58.46 41.96 39.99
C GLY A 3 -56.98 42.09 40.23
N SER A 4 -56.26 42.94 39.69
CA SER A 4 -56.11 44.35 39.60
C SER A 4 -54.65 44.73 39.72
N ARG A 5 -54.06 45.31 38.65
CA ARG A 5 -53.48 46.67 38.52
C ARG A 5 -52.48 47.15 39.60
N HIS A 6 -51.36 47.65 39.12
CA HIS A 6 -50.85 49.06 39.15
C HIS A 6 -49.38 49.04 38.74
N SER A 7 -48.89 49.60 37.67
CA SER A 7 -48.65 50.95 37.16
C SER A 7 -47.89 51.90 38.11
N LEU A 8 -46.94 52.56 37.51
CA LEU A 8 -46.27 53.86 37.72
C LEU A 8 -44.75 53.68 37.76
N GLY A 9 -43.96 54.44 37.07
CA GLY A 9 -44.05 55.69 36.36
C GLY A 9 -42.64 56.24 36.22
N LEU A 10 -42.39 56.80 35.12
CA LEU A 10 -41.15 57.56 34.73
C LEU A 10 -40.90 58.71 35.78
N PRO A 11 -39.68 59.36 35.76
CA PRO A 11 -39.41 60.30 34.71
C PRO A 11 -37.95 60.46 34.23
N TRP A 12 -37.90 60.95 33.05
CA TRP A 12 -36.83 61.63 32.33
C TRP A 12 -36.27 62.83 33.11
N ILE A 13 -35.00 63.25 32.88
CA ILE A 13 -34.54 64.61 32.51
C ILE A 13 -33.06 64.55 32.08
N PRO A 14 -32.65 65.29 31.01
CA PRO A 14 -31.31 65.37 30.43
C PRO A 14 -30.55 66.58 30.94
N VAL A 15 -29.21 66.62 30.78
CA VAL A 15 -28.48 67.89 30.56
C VAL A 15 -27.13 67.61 29.91
N THR A 16 -26.97 68.19 28.76
CA THR A 16 -25.82 68.63 28.04
C THR A 16 -24.92 69.58 28.81
N PHE A 17 -23.63 69.56 28.54
CA PHE A 17 -22.70 70.71 28.35
C PHE A 17 -21.28 70.14 28.26
N MET A 18 -20.63 70.18 27.09
CA MET A 18 -19.70 71.16 26.53
C MET A 18 -18.60 71.63 27.53
N PHE A 19 -17.34 71.28 27.22
CA PHE A 19 -16.27 72.26 27.01
C PHE A 19 -15.07 71.62 26.35
N LYS A 20 -14.57 72.29 25.35
CA LYS A 20 -13.33 72.23 24.60
C LYS A 20 -12.13 72.38 25.54
N ASP A 21 -11.07 71.76 25.12
CA ASP A 21 -9.75 72.32 24.76
C ASP A 21 -8.72 71.21 24.82
N LEU A 22 -8.10 70.88 23.71
CA LEU A 22 -6.82 71.26 23.15
C LEU A 22 -5.60 70.86 24.00
N LEU A 23 -4.84 69.91 23.55
CA LEU A 23 -3.38 70.00 23.34
C LEU A 23 -2.78 68.68 22.87
N LEU A 24 -2.27 68.74 21.67
CA LEU A 24 -0.97 68.28 21.12
C LEU A 24 -0.31 66.98 21.58
N ALA A 25 -0.22 66.09 20.59
CA ALA A 25 1.03 65.49 20.08
C ALA A 25 1.78 64.52 20.98
N LEU A 26 1.78 63.25 20.59
CA LEU A 26 3.01 62.59 20.15
C LEU A 26 2.63 61.36 19.33
N ALA A 27 2.91 61.43 18.05
CA ALA A 27 2.85 60.29 17.17
C ALA A 27 3.97 59.31 17.53
N SER A 28 3.64 58.23 18.21
CA SER A 28 4.51 57.07 18.29
C SER A 28 3.92 56.01 17.36
N THR A 29 4.47 55.99 16.17
CA THR A 29 4.17 54.98 15.15
C THR A 29 4.79 53.66 15.63
N THR A 30 4.00 52.85 16.37
CA THR A 30 4.34 51.46 16.63
C THR A 30 3.94 50.68 15.42
N ILE A 31 4.88 50.42 14.51
CA ILE A 31 4.70 49.41 13.43
C ILE A 31 4.63 48.06 14.13
N LEU A 32 3.42 47.58 14.37
CA LEU A 32 3.15 46.20 14.63
C LEU A 32 3.41 45.44 13.34
N LEU A 33 4.61 44.88 13.23
CA LEU A 33 4.88 43.76 12.33
C LEU A 33 4.01 42.59 12.79
N THR A 34 2.78 42.54 12.31
CA THR A 34 2.00 41.29 12.29
C THR A 34 2.68 40.39 11.29
N GLY A 35 3.72 39.69 11.74
CA GLY A 35 4.15 38.48 11.09
C GLY A 35 2.94 37.54 11.07
N SER A 36 2.28 37.45 9.93
CA SER A 36 1.36 36.35 9.65
C SER A 36 2.19 35.08 9.75
N ALA A 37 2.20 34.47 10.94
CA ALA A 37 2.49 33.05 11.05
C ALA A 37 1.39 32.40 10.20
N HIS A 38 1.73 32.07 8.97
CA HIS A 38 1.03 31.01 8.27
C HIS A 38 1.24 29.78 9.15
N ALA A 39 0.30 29.52 10.04
CA ALA A 39 0.05 28.18 10.47
C ALA A 39 -0.26 27.45 9.17
N ASP A 40 0.62 26.53 8.76
CA ASP A 40 0.28 25.53 7.78
C ASP A 40 -1.02 24.89 8.30
N GLU A 41 -2.14 25.32 7.74
CA GLU A 41 -3.36 24.53 7.84
C GLU A 41 -2.98 23.14 7.34
N PRO A 42 -3.27 22.07 8.09
CA PRO A 42 -3.07 20.75 7.57
C PRO A 42 -3.86 20.72 6.27
N SER A 43 -3.15 20.61 5.15
CA SER A 43 -3.77 20.37 3.85
C SER A 43 -4.75 19.24 4.08
N ASP A 44 -6.02 19.47 3.76
CA ASP A 44 -7.10 18.47 3.78
C ASP A 44 -6.78 17.43 2.70
N GLY A 45 -5.64 16.76 2.93
CA GLY A 45 -5.07 15.74 2.06
C GLY A 45 -5.96 14.53 2.14
N ALA A 46 -6.74 14.31 1.10
CA ALA A 46 -7.56 13.14 0.98
C ALA A 46 -6.74 11.89 1.34
N SER A 47 -7.14 11.20 2.40
CA SER A 47 -6.50 9.97 2.87
C SER A 47 -6.48 8.94 1.75
N LEU A 48 -5.32 8.37 1.44
CA LEU A 48 -5.22 7.31 0.43
C LEU A 48 -5.83 6.01 0.96
N VAL A 49 -6.41 5.23 0.07
CA VAL A 49 -6.91 3.88 0.38
C VAL A 49 -5.95 2.85 -0.20
N LEU A 50 -5.22 2.18 0.67
CA LEU A 50 -4.25 1.16 0.29
C LEU A 50 -4.86 -0.23 0.42
N LEU A 51 -4.63 -1.03 -0.59
CA LEU A 51 -5.07 -2.42 -0.67
C LEU A 51 -3.85 -3.33 -0.79
N THR A 52 -3.97 -4.52 -0.22
CA THR A 52 -3.01 -5.59 -0.41
C THR A 52 -3.72 -6.93 -0.26
N GLU A 53 -3.04 -8.03 -0.59
CA GLU A 53 -3.51 -9.39 -0.27
C GLU A 53 -2.41 -10.20 0.41
N ASN A 54 -2.67 -11.46 0.73
CA ASN A 54 -1.64 -12.33 1.29
C ASN A 54 -0.57 -12.66 0.24
N PHE A 55 0.61 -12.12 0.42
CA PHE A 55 1.82 -12.44 -0.34
C PHE A 55 3.03 -12.49 0.61
N PRO A 56 3.05 -13.47 1.53
CA PRO A 56 4.07 -13.55 2.55
C PRO A 56 5.45 -13.91 1.97
N PRO A 57 6.54 -13.42 2.56
CA PRO A 57 6.63 -12.63 3.78
C PRO A 57 6.45 -11.12 3.59
N TYR A 58 6.07 -10.66 2.40
CA TYR A 58 5.92 -9.22 2.11
C TYR A 58 4.69 -8.61 2.78
N ASN A 59 3.55 -9.27 2.71
CA ASN A 59 2.30 -8.82 3.35
C ASN A 59 1.42 -10.03 3.66
N MET A 60 0.85 -10.05 4.85
CA MET A 60 0.01 -11.14 5.30
C MET A 60 -0.90 -10.75 6.45
N ALA A 61 -2.05 -11.38 6.52
CA ALA A 61 -2.92 -11.28 7.68
C ALA A 61 -2.34 -12.14 8.82
N LYS A 62 -2.18 -11.57 10.03
CA LYS A 62 -1.67 -12.27 11.23
C LYS A 62 -2.41 -13.57 11.56
N ASN A 63 -3.68 -13.65 11.19
CA ASN A 63 -4.53 -14.82 11.41
C ASN A 63 -4.67 -15.72 10.18
N GLY A 64 -3.91 -15.49 9.12
CA GLY A 64 -3.95 -16.24 7.85
C GLY A 64 -5.24 -16.09 7.04
N LYS A 65 -6.16 -15.19 7.43
CA LYS A 65 -7.41 -14.97 6.71
C LYS A 65 -7.20 -14.08 5.47
N ASN A 66 -8.14 -14.15 4.53
CA ASN A 66 -8.13 -13.38 3.29
C ASN A 66 -8.76 -11.97 3.43
N PHE A 67 -8.96 -11.52 4.65
CA PHE A 67 -9.39 -10.16 4.99
C PHE A 67 -8.80 -9.76 6.34
N ALA A 68 -8.17 -8.58 6.37
CA ALA A 68 -7.68 -7.97 7.59
C ALA A 68 -7.73 -6.44 7.49
N LYS A 69 -7.95 -5.79 8.64
CA LYS A 69 -7.70 -4.36 8.82
C LYS A 69 -6.23 -4.15 9.21
N GLU A 70 -5.76 -2.94 9.09
CA GLU A 70 -4.35 -2.54 9.22
C GLU A 70 -3.64 -3.13 10.44
N GLU A 71 -4.26 -3.08 11.61
CA GLU A 71 -3.70 -3.58 12.86
C GLU A 71 -3.42 -5.09 12.86
N ASN A 72 -4.07 -5.83 11.95
CA ASN A 72 -3.94 -7.27 11.78
C ASN A 72 -3.19 -7.67 10.50
N ILE A 73 -2.44 -6.74 9.92
CA ILE A 73 -1.60 -6.99 8.73
C ILE A 73 -0.14 -6.81 9.14
N GLU A 74 0.73 -7.69 8.66
CA GLU A 74 2.18 -7.66 8.90
C GLU A 74 2.96 -8.06 7.66
N GLY A 75 4.27 -7.86 7.67
CA GLY A 75 5.18 -8.27 6.61
C GLY A 75 6.14 -7.17 6.18
N ILE A 76 7.14 -7.55 5.39
CA ILE A 76 8.21 -6.66 4.92
C ILE A 76 7.65 -5.39 4.27
N ALA A 77 6.79 -5.56 3.28
CA ALA A 77 6.23 -4.43 2.53
C ALA A 77 5.27 -3.58 3.37
N VAL A 78 4.53 -4.22 4.28
CA VAL A 78 3.63 -3.51 5.21
C VAL A 78 4.42 -2.57 6.09
N ASP A 79 5.53 -3.04 6.68
CA ASP A 79 6.36 -2.23 7.56
C ASP A 79 7.07 -1.10 6.78
N ILE A 80 7.56 -1.39 5.57
CA ILE A 80 8.17 -0.37 4.69
C ILE A 80 7.14 0.71 4.30
N VAL A 81 5.93 0.32 3.90
CA VAL A 81 4.86 1.26 3.53
C VAL A 81 4.46 2.11 4.73
N ARG A 82 4.28 1.54 5.92
CA ARG A 82 3.98 2.27 7.15
C ARG A 82 5.02 3.35 7.45
N GLU A 83 6.30 2.98 7.45
CA GLU A 83 7.38 3.94 7.70
C GLU A 83 7.47 5.00 6.61
N THR A 84 7.22 4.63 5.33
CA THR A 84 7.20 5.58 4.21
C THR A 84 6.09 6.62 4.38
N PHE A 85 4.86 6.20 4.65
CA PHE A 85 3.72 7.10 4.83
C PHE A 85 3.88 7.99 6.07
N LYS A 86 4.35 7.41 7.17
CA LYS A 86 4.65 8.14 8.41
C LYS A 86 5.67 9.25 8.16
N ARG A 87 6.76 8.95 7.47
CA ARG A 87 7.81 9.92 7.13
C ARG A 87 7.33 10.99 6.15
N ALA A 88 6.52 10.62 5.17
CA ALA A 88 5.94 11.53 4.21
C ALA A 88 4.84 12.43 4.80
N GLY A 89 4.32 12.11 6.00
CA GLY A 89 3.22 12.83 6.63
C GLY A 89 1.89 12.69 5.86
N ILE A 90 1.70 11.58 5.15
CA ILE A 90 0.51 11.32 4.33
C ILE A 90 -0.39 10.30 5.03
N SER A 91 -1.67 10.66 5.20
CA SER A 91 -2.67 9.78 5.80
C SER A 91 -3.14 8.71 4.83
N TYR A 92 -3.42 7.52 5.34
CA TYR A 92 -3.94 6.40 4.56
C TYR A 92 -4.82 5.49 5.41
N ASN A 93 -5.58 4.62 4.74
CA ASN A 93 -6.26 3.47 5.32
C ASN A 93 -5.80 2.21 4.60
N LEU A 94 -5.39 1.19 5.34
CA LEU A 94 -4.91 -0.07 4.78
C LEU A 94 -5.87 -1.21 5.07
N THR A 95 -6.18 -2.00 4.05
CA THR A 95 -6.91 -3.26 4.21
C THR A 95 -6.31 -4.36 3.34
N LEU A 96 -6.22 -5.56 3.90
CA LEU A 96 -5.91 -6.77 3.15
C LEU A 96 -7.21 -7.40 2.65
N ARG A 97 -7.29 -7.70 1.36
CA ARG A 97 -8.48 -8.27 0.70
C ARG A 97 -8.08 -9.28 -0.36
N PHE A 98 -8.98 -10.17 -0.67
CA PHE A 98 -8.91 -11.19 -1.70
C PHE A 98 -10.10 -11.07 -2.67
N PRO A 99 -9.98 -11.47 -3.93
CA PRO A 99 -8.77 -11.89 -4.65
C PRO A 99 -7.99 -10.70 -5.25
N TRP A 100 -6.78 -10.98 -5.73
CA TRP A 100 -5.88 -10.00 -6.39
C TRP A 100 -6.58 -9.21 -7.50
N GLU A 101 -7.25 -9.88 -8.42
CA GLU A 101 -7.97 -9.24 -9.54
C GLU A 101 -8.90 -8.11 -9.06
N ARG A 102 -9.58 -8.31 -7.93
CA ARG A 102 -10.50 -7.32 -7.37
C ARG A 102 -9.77 -6.08 -6.84
N ILE A 103 -8.69 -6.26 -6.10
CA ILE A 103 -7.96 -5.13 -5.53
C ILE A 103 -7.16 -4.39 -6.60
N TYR A 104 -6.62 -5.09 -7.59
CA TYR A 104 -6.01 -4.52 -8.78
C TYR A 104 -7.00 -3.60 -9.52
N LYS A 105 -8.19 -4.09 -9.82
CA LYS A 105 -9.25 -3.33 -10.48
C LYS A 105 -9.66 -2.10 -9.67
N LEU A 106 -9.80 -2.21 -8.35
CA LEU A 106 -10.12 -1.06 -7.49
C LEU A 106 -9.02 0.01 -7.54
N ALA A 107 -7.75 -0.37 -7.47
CA ALA A 107 -6.63 0.57 -7.57
C ALA A 107 -6.56 1.23 -8.96
N LEU A 108 -6.92 0.52 -10.02
CA LEU A 108 -6.96 1.05 -11.38
C LEU A 108 -8.08 2.06 -11.59
N GLU A 109 -9.28 1.80 -11.05
CA GLU A 109 -10.50 2.54 -11.37
C GLU A 109 -10.85 3.63 -10.34
N LYS A 110 -10.42 3.50 -9.07
CA LYS A 110 -10.85 4.40 -8.00
C LYS A 110 -9.82 5.47 -7.70
N PRO A 111 -10.18 6.76 -7.82
CA PRO A 111 -9.32 7.86 -7.37
C PRO A 111 -8.87 7.70 -5.92
N GLY A 112 -7.60 8.02 -5.64
CA GLY A 112 -7.04 7.94 -4.30
C GLY A 112 -6.73 6.51 -3.80
N TYR A 113 -6.90 5.48 -4.63
CA TYR A 113 -6.57 4.10 -4.27
C TYR A 113 -5.13 3.75 -4.68
N GLY A 114 -4.56 2.82 -3.94
CA GLY A 114 -3.29 2.18 -4.27
C GLY A 114 -3.30 0.70 -3.88
N VAL A 115 -2.42 -0.08 -4.49
CA VAL A 115 -2.23 -1.48 -4.16
C VAL A 115 -0.73 -1.81 -4.10
N PHE A 116 -0.34 -2.64 -3.14
CA PHE A 116 1.02 -3.18 -2.98
C PHE A 116 0.94 -4.63 -2.48
N VAL A 117 1.85 -5.46 -2.76
CA VAL A 117 3.04 -5.37 -3.57
C VAL A 117 2.69 -5.70 -5.02
N MET A 118 3.01 -4.83 -5.95
CA MET A 118 2.72 -5.06 -7.36
C MET A 118 4.03 -5.12 -8.16
N ALA A 119 4.19 -6.14 -8.98
CA ALA A 119 5.26 -6.21 -9.95
C ALA A 119 5.09 -5.07 -10.99
N ARG A 120 6.12 -4.23 -11.12
CA ARG A 120 6.16 -3.15 -12.11
C ARG A 120 6.63 -3.71 -13.44
N LEU A 121 5.68 -3.99 -14.32
CA LEU A 121 5.89 -4.61 -15.61
C LEU A 121 5.62 -3.62 -16.75
N PRO A 122 6.18 -3.82 -17.96
CA PRO A 122 5.99 -2.92 -19.08
C PRO A 122 4.53 -2.65 -19.45
N ASP A 123 3.66 -3.65 -19.38
CA ASP A 123 2.23 -3.54 -19.67
C ASP A 123 1.43 -2.87 -18.55
N ARG A 124 1.99 -2.72 -17.37
CA ARG A 124 1.40 -2.03 -16.22
C ARG A 124 1.97 -0.62 -16.03
N GLU A 125 3.12 -0.32 -16.63
CA GLU A 125 3.88 0.93 -16.46
C GLU A 125 3.01 2.17 -16.62
N ALA A 126 2.24 2.23 -17.70
CA ALA A 126 1.39 3.35 -18.02
C ALA A 126 0.06 3.39 -17.25
N LEU A 127 -0.27 2.39 -16.45
CA LEU A 127 -1.56 2.26 -15.77
C LEU A 127 -1.59 2.90 -14.38
N PHE A 128 -0.43 3.05 -13.75
CA PHE A 128 -0.30 3.51 -12.37
C PHE A 128 0.78 4.58 -12.23
N LYS A 129 0.81 5.22 -11.06
CA LYS A 129 1.97 5.96 -10.54
C LYS A 129 2.67 5.07 -9.52
N TRP A 130 3.99 5.06 -9.53
CA TRP A 130 4.79 4.07 -8.83
C TRP A 130 5.63 4.67 -7.72
N VAL A 131 5.64 4.02 -6.56
CA VAL A 131 6.56 4.30 -5.46
C VAL A 131 7.30 3.01 -5.12
N GLY A 132 8.62 3.04 -5.19
CA GLY A 132 9.42 1.83 -4.98
C GLY A 132 10.85 1.94 -5.49
N PRO A 133 11.50 0.77 -5.68
CA PRO A 133 11.04 -0.60 -5.41
C PRO A 133 10.91 -0.89 -3.91
N ILE A 134 10.01 -1.79 -3.52
CA ILE A 134 9.86 -2.24 -2.12
C ILE A 134 10.75 -3.46 -1.86
N GLY A 135 10.84 -4.36 -2.82
CA GLY A 135 11.69 -5.55 -2.75
C GLY A 135 11.66 -6.36 -4.03
N PRO A 136 12.53 -7.38 -4.15
CA PRO A 136 12.57 -8.25 -5.32
C PRO A 136 11.49 -9.33 -5.28
N ASP A 137 11.12 -9.84 -6.45
CA ASP A 137 10.27 -11.01 -6.65
C ASP A 137 10.88 -11.86 -7.78
N ASP A 138 11.59 -12.91 -7.40
CA ASP A 138 12.17 -13.85 -8.35
C ASP A 138 11.12 -14.87 -8.80
N TRP A 139 10.83 -14.94 -10.08
CA TRP A 139 9.87 -15.89 -10.64
C TRP A 139 10.52 -17.23 -10.89
N VAL A 140 9.99 -18.25 -10.22
CA VAL A 140 10.59 -19.59 -10.22
C VAL A 140 9.59 -20.68 -10.56
N LEU A 141 10.11 -21.78 -11.09
CA LEU A 141 9.41 -23.07 -11.10
C LEU A 141 9.96 -23.91 -9.96
N LEU A 142 9.09 -24.20 -8.99
CA LEU A 142 9.38 -25.10 -7.88
C LEU A 142 8.96 -26.53 -8.21
N ALA A 143 9.75 -27.48 -7.78
CA ALA A 143 9.45 -28.93 -7.84
C ALA A 143 9.66 -29.57 -6.48
N LYS A 144 9.19 -30.82 -6.31
CA LYS A 144 9.51 -31.63 -5.11
C LYS A 144 11.02 -31.84 -4.98
N ALA A 145 11.48 -32.02 -3.74
CA ALA A 145 12.91 -32.22 -3.46
C ALA A 145 13.54 -33.37 -4.24
N ASP A 146 12.82 -34.48 -4.41
CA ASP A 146 13.25 -35.72 -5.07
C ASP A 146 13.04 -35.68 -6.60
N SER A 147 12.42 -34.63 -7.14
CA SER A 147 12.17 -34.47 -8.57
C SER A 147 13.46 -34.55 -9.38
N LYS A 148 13.43 -35.21 -10.52
CA LYS A 148 14.56 -35.28 -11.48
C LYS A 148 14.47 -34.24 -12.58
N ILE A 149 13.48 -33.35 -12.51
CA ILE A 149 13.27 -32.30 -13.50
C ILE A 149 14.46 -31.32 -13.45
N GLN A 150 15.01 -31.04 -14.61
CA GLN A 150 16.03 -30.04 -14.85
C GLN A 150 15.59 -29.25 -16.08
N LEU A 151 15.59 -27.93 -15.99
CA LEU A 151 15.14 -27.02 -17.04
C LEU A 151 16.18 -25.92 -17.23
N SER A 152 16.45 -25.58 -18.49
CA SER A 152 17.26 -24.43 -18.87
C SER A 152 16.42 -23.22 -19.29
N ASP A 153 15.16 -23.45 -19.68
CA ASP A 153 14.23 -22.43 -20.16
C ASP A 153 12.77 -22.87 -19.99
N LEU A 154 11.85 -21.93 -20.23
CA LEU A 154 10.41 -22.18 -20.14
C LEU A 154 9.88 -23.09 -21.26
N GLU A 155 10.54 -23.16 -22.42
CA GLU A 155 10.09 -24.02 -23.52
C GLU A 155 10.13 -25.49 -23.09
N GLN A 156 11.16 -25.89 -22.35
CA GLN A 156 11.27 -27.24 -21.79
C GLN A 156 10.21 -27.56 -20.75
N ALA A 157 9.63 -26.52 -20.12
CA ALA A 157 8.57 -26.71 -19.13
C ALA A 157 7.22 -27.08 -19.75
N ARG A 158 7.00 -26.90 -21.06
CA ARG A 158 5.72 -27.18 -21.76
C ARG A 158 5.21 -28.61 -21.59
N ARG A 159 6.09 -29.56 -21.40
CA ARG A 159 5.73 -30.98 -21.21
C ARG A 159 5.27 -31.32 -19.79
N TYR A 160 5.32 -30.36 -18.87
CA TYR A 160 4.94 -30.56 -17.47
C TYR A 160 3.64 -29.83 -17.13
N ARG A 161 2.92 -30.35 -16.16
CA ARG A 161 1.75 -29.68 -15.58
C ARG A 161 2.26 -28.61 -14.62
N ILE A 162 2.04 -27.35 -14.96
CA ILE A 162 2.50 -26.22 -14.19
C ILE A 162 1.31 -25.63 -13.44
N GLY A 163 1.34 -25.58 -12.11
CA GLY A 163 0.36 -24.85 -11.31
C GLY A 163 0.72 -23.39 -11.21
N ALA A 164 -0.28 -22.49 -11.24
CA ALA A 164 -0.10 -21.07 -11.06
C ALA A 164 -1.33 -20.40 -10.41
N TYR A 165 -1.18 -19.19 -9.90
CA TYR A 165 -2.24 -18.45 -9.22
C TYR A 165 -3.01 -17.57 -10.22
N LYS A 166 -4.35 -17.55 -10.07
CA LYS A 166 -5.25 -16.81 -10.96
C LYS A 166 -5.01 -15.30 -10.91
N GLY A 167 -4.82 -14.68 -12.09
CA GLY A 167 -4.64 -13.24 -12.26
C GLY A 167 -3.29 -12.70 -11.76
N ASP A 168 -2.39 -13.59 -11.37
CA ASP A 168 -1.02 -13.21 -11.02
C ASP A 168 -0.17 -12.98 -12.27
N ALA A 169 0.79 -12.06 -12.17
CA ALA A 169 1.71 -11.71 -13.24
C ALA A 169 2.50 -12.92 -13.77
N ILE A 170 2.83 -13.86 -12.90
CA ILE A 170 3.54 -15.09 -13.26
C ILE A 170 2.65 -15.95 -14.15
N ALA A 171 1.38 -16.16 -13.77
CA ALA A 171 0.43 -16.91 -14.58
C ALA A 171 0.21 -16.27 -15.95
N GLU A 172 -0.02 -14.94 -15.96
CA GLU A 172 -0.18 -14.18 -17.21
C GLU A 172 1.05 -14.26 -18.12
N SER A 173 2.26 -14.21 -17.56
CA SER A 173 3.50 -14.35 -18.30
C SER A 173 3.64 -15.73 -18.95
N LEU A 174 3.29 -16.79 -18.23
CA LEU A 174 3.30 -18.16 -18.78
C LEU A 174 2.29 -18.30 -19.93
N GLU A 175 1.08 -17.76 -19.75
CA GLU A 175 0.04 -17.77 -20.79
C GLU A 175 0.46 -16.99 -22.04
N LYS A 176 1.05 -15.81 -21.90
CA LYS A 176 1.59 -14.98 -23.00
C LYS A 176 2.67 -15.74 -23.79
N GLN A 177 3.41 -16.64 -23.15
CA GLN A 177 4.41 -17.48 -23.77
C GLN A 177 3.81 -18.81 -24.30
N GLY A 178 2.49 -18.94 -24.28
CA GLY A 178 1.77 -20.09 -24.83
C GLY A 178 1.80 -21.34 -23.96
N LEU A 179 2.20 -21.23 -22.67
CA LEU A 179 2.01 -22.30 -21.70
C LEU A 179 0.55 -22.28 -21.20
N LYS A 180 0.08 -23.42 -20.68
CA LYS A 180 -1.27 -23.56 -20.18
C LYS A 180 -1.24 -24.02 -18.72
N PRO A 181 -1.02 -23.12 -17.76
CA PRO A 181 -0.94 -23.50 -16.36
C PRO A 181 -2.28 -23.98 -15.82
N VAL A 182 -2.22 -24.89 -14.85
CA VAL A 182 -3.34 -25.28 -14.01
C VAL A 182 -3.58 -24.15 -13.00
N ILE A 183 -4.66 -23.42 -13.18
CA ILE A 183 -4.95 -22.23 -12.38
C ILE A 183 -5.67 -22.59 -11.10
N VAL A 184 -5.16 -22.09 -9.97
CA VAL A 184 -5.78 -22.17 -8.65
C VAL A 184 -6.24 -20.78 -8.18
N LEU A 185 -7.17 -20.76 -7.22
CA LEU A 185 -7.69 -19.52 -6.64
C LEU A 185 -6.87 -18.99 -5.44
N ARG A 186 -5.98 -19.81 -4.89
CA ARG A 186 -5.05 -19.46 -3.82
C ARG A 186 -3.72 -20.10 -4.13
N ASP A 187 -2.65 -19.32 -4.15
CA ASP A 187 -1.35 -19.82 -4.58
C ASP A 187 -0.83 -20.97 -3.70
N GLN A 188 -1.10 -20.94 -2.41
CA GLN A 188 -0.75 -22.01 -1.47
C GLN A 188 -1.35 -23.40 -1.80
N ASP A 189 -2.46 -23.45 -2.56
CA ASP A 189 -3.08 -24.72 -2.97
C ASP A 189 -2.17 -25.48 -3.95
N ASN A 190 -1.27 -24.77 -4.65
CA ASN A 190 -0.29 -25.40 -5.54
C ASN A 190 0.74 -26.23 -4.77
N ALA A 191 1.10 -25.85 -3.54
CA ALA A 191 2.04 -26.64 -2.73
C ALA A 191 1.50 -28.06 -2.48
N GLN A 192 0.21 -28.20 -2.11
CA GLN A 192 -0.40 -29.50 -1.90
C GLN A 192 -0.57 -30.26 -3.22
N LYS A 193 -1.00 -29.57 -4.29
CA LYS A 193 -1.12 -30.19 -5.63
C LYS A 193 0.20 -30.75 -6.14
N LEU A 194 1.32 -30.08 -5.82
CA LEU A 194 2.66 -30.52 -6.16
C LEU A 194 3.02 -31.82 -5.41
N VAL A 195 2.76 -31.86 -4.10
CA VAL A 195 3.00 -33.07 -3.26
C VAL A 195 2.16 -34.24 -3.73
N ASP A 196 0.87 -34.00 -4.02
CA ASP A 196 -0.09 -35.02 -4.48
C ASP A 196 0.15 -35.47 -5.94
N GLY A 197 1.11 -34.86 -6.64
CA GLY A 197 1.41 -35.19 -8.04
C GLY A 197 0.32 -34.78 -9.02
N GLN A 198 -0.55 -33.84 -8.64
CA GLN A 198 -1.54 -33.24 -9.55
C GLN A 198 -0.91 -32.24 -10.52
N ILE A 199 0.18 -31.59 -10.10
CA ILE A 199 1.07 -30.78 -10.91
C ILE A 199 2.51 -31.29 -10.74
N ASP A 200 3.36 -30.99 -11.71
CA ASP A 200 4.79 -31.37 -11.71
C ASP A 200 5.67 -30.23 -11.26
N LEU A 201 5.23 -29.00 -11.54
CA LEU A 201 5.91 -27.75 -11.27
C LEU A 201 4.92 -26.72 -10.70
N TRP A 202 5.40 -25.87 -9.82
CA TRP A 202 4.66 -24.73 -9.31
C TRP A 202 5.37 -23.43 -9.68
N ALA A 203 4.71 -22.60 -10.48
CA ALA A 203 5.16 -21.27 -10.86
C ALA A 203 4.72 -20.27 -9.79
N THR A 204 5.68 -19.65 -9.11
CA THR A 204 5.42 -18.71 -8.00
C THR A 204 6.61 -17.78 -7.81
N GLY A 205 6.45 -16.75 -6.94
CA GLY A 205 7.54 -15.90 -6.49
C GLY A 205 8.41 -16.57 -5.42
N ASP A 206 9.69 -16.27 -5.36
CA ASP A 206 10.61 -16.67 -4.31
C ASP A 206 11.07 -15.39 -3.55
N PRO A 207 10.83 -15.26 -2.24
CA PRO A 207 10.58 -16.31 -1.25
C PRO A 207 9.09 -16.68 -0.97
N ALA A 208 8.12 -16.04 -1.60
CA ALA A 208 6.70 -16.19 -1.27
C ALA A 208 6.20 -17.64 -1.37
N GLY A 209 6.47 -18.33 -2.47
CA GLY A 209 6.03 -19.71 -2.66
C GLY A 209 6.57 -20.66 -1.61
N ARG A 210 7.84 -20.51 -1.21
CA ARG A 210 8.42 -21.33 -0.13
C ARG A 210 7.80 -21.04 1.23
N TYR A 211 7.47 -19.79 1.50
CA TYR A 211 6.77 -19.41 2.72
C TYR A 211 5.37 -20.05 2.74
N LEU A 212 4.60 -19.90 1.64
CA LEU A 212 3.27 -20.51 1.51
C LEU A 212 3.29 -22.04 1.65
N ALA A 213 4.30 -22.69 1.05
CA ALA A 213 4.50 -24.13 1.21
C ALA A 213 4.67 -24.54 2.67
N ARG A 214 5.53 -23.83 3.42
CA ARG A 214 5.74 -24.09 4.86
C ARG A 214 4.46 -23.93 5.67
N GLN A 215 3.59 -22.97 5.32
CA GLN A 215 2.32 -22.76 6.02
C GLN A 215 1.36 -23.96 5.92
N VAL A 216 1.48 -24.76 4.88
CA VAL A 216 0.69 -25.99 4.68
C VAL A 216 1.52 -27.27 4.92
N GLY A 217 2.65 -27.14 5.62
CA GLY A 217 3.49 -28.27 6.03
C GLY A 217 4.37 -28.85 4.92
N VAL A 218 4.47 -28.19 3.77
CA VAL A 218 5.31 -28.64 2.65
C VAL A 218 6.68 -27.97 2.72
N THR A 219 7.73 -28.79 2.76
CA THR A 219 9.13 -28.35 2.86
C THR A 219 10.00 -29.00 1.78
N GLY A 220 11.27 -28.56 1.68
CA GLY A 220 12.25 -29.20 0.80
C GLY A 220 12.01 -29.00 -0.69
N LEU A 221 11.18 -28.04 -1.08
CA LEU A 221 11.00 -27.70 -2.51
C LEU A 221 12.30 -27.17 -3.11
N LYS A 222 12.59 -27.57 -4.34
CA LYS A 222 13.75 -27.06 -5.10
C LYS A 222 13.32 -26.19 -6.28
N THR A 223 14.09 -25.16 -6.55
CA THR A 223 13.98 -24.38 -7.75
C THR A 223 14.60 -25.16 -8.91
N VAL A 224 13.81 -25.44 -9.95
CA VAL A 224 14.27 -26.12 -11.16
C VAL A 224 14.50 -25.15 -12.33
N LEU A 225 13.91 -23.96 -12.24
CA LEU A 225 14.15 -22.86 -13.16
C LEU A 225 13.83 -21.53 -12.44
N ARG A 226 14.71 -20.54 -12.59
CA ARG A 226 14.41 -19.12 -12.37
C ARG A 226 14.30 -18.48 -13.74
N PHE A 227 13.16 -17.93 -14.10
CA PHE A 227 12.87 -17.49 -15.45
C PHE A 227 12.62 -15.99 -15.60
N ASN A 228 12.41 -15.30 -14.48
CA ASN A 228 12.31 -13.86 -14.44
C ASN A 228 12.63 -13.33 -13.03
N SER A 229 12.85 -12.01 -12.94
CA SER A 229 12.90 -11.29 -11.70
C SER A 229 12.15 -9.98 -11.91
N ALA A 230 11.26 -9.65 -11.00
CA ALA A 230 10.54 -8.38 -10.99
C ALA A 230 10.84 -7.63 -9.68
N GLU A 231 10.67 -6.32 -9.72
CA GLU A 231 10.67 -5.51 -8.52
C GLU A 231 9.24 -5.18 -8.11
N LEU A 232 8.99 -5.24 -6.82
CA LEU A 232 7.69 -4.97 -6.22
C LEU A 232 7.56 -3.51 -5.81
N TYR A 233 6.42 -2.92 -6.09
CA TYR A 233 6.13 -1.50 -5.86
C TYR A 233 4.78 -1.31 -5.15
N LEU A 234 4.60 -0.11 -4.63
CA LEU A 234 3.29 0.49 -4.39
C LEU A 234 2.82 1.15 -5.69
N ALA A 235 1.74 0.65 -6.25
CA ALA A 235 1.07 1.17 -7.43
C ALA A 235 -0.10 2.06 -6.99
N LEU A 236 -0.07 3.33 -7.34
CA LEU A 236 -1.09 4.32 -7.02
C LEU A 236 -1.94 4.64 -8.23
N ASN A 237 -3.24 4.86 -8.03
CA ASN A 237 -4.12 5.33 -9.09
C ASN A 237 -3.56 6.61 -9.73
N LYS A 238 -3.74 6.77 -11.03
CA LYS A 238 -3.23 7.92 -11.79
C LYS A 238 -3.73 9.28 -11.32
N ASN A 239 -4.87 9.32 -10.64
CA ASN A 239 -5.44 10.57 -10.09
C ASN A 239 -4.77 10.99 -8.77
N VAL A 240 -3.88 10.20 -8.19
CA VAL A 240 -3.07 10.63 -7.04
C VAL A 240 -2.16 11.77 -7.50
N PRO A 241 -2.12 12.91 -6.79
CA PRO A 241 -1.28 14.06 -7.16
C PRO A 241 0.21 13.69 -7.26
N ASP A 242 0.92 14.29 -8.23
CA ASP A 242 2.35 13.99 -8.45
C ASP A 242 3.24 14.39 -7.28
N ASP A 243 2.89 15.46 -6.56
CA ASP A 243 3.60 15.88 -5.35
C ASP A 243 3.45 14.86 -4.21
N VAL A 244 2.30 14.20 -4.08
CA VAL A 244 2.08 13.10 -3.13
C VAL A 244 2.98 11.91 -3.49
N VAL A 245 3.04 11.53 -4.78
CA VAL A 245 3.91 10.45 -5.25
C VAL A 245 5.38 10.78 -4.99
N ALA A 246 5.80 12.01 -5.30
CA ALA A 246 7.18 12.46 -5.08
C ALA A 246 7.55 12.47 -3.60
N LYS A 247 6.66 12.93 -2.71
CA LYS A 247 6.87 12.88 -1.25
C LYS A 247 7.04 11.45 -0.74
N LEU A 248 6.21 10.52 -1.19
CA LEU A 248 6.32 9.10 -0.82
C LEU A 248 7.62 8.49 -1.33
N GLN A 249 8.01 8.77 -2.58
CA GLN A 249 9.28 8.27 -3.13
C GLN A 249 10.47 8.81 -2.34
N ALA A 250 10.51 10.11 -2.09
CA ALA A 250 11.59 10.73 -1.32
C ALA A 250 11.70 10.14 0.11
N ALA A 251 10.55 9.90 0.77
CA ALA A 251 10.52 9.27 2.08
C ALA A 251 11.08 7.82 2.03
N LEU A 252 10.71 7.04 1.03
CA LEU A 252 11.23 5.67 0.84
C LEU A 252 12.74 5.66 0.55
N ASP A 253 13.21 6.60 -0.27
CA ASP A 253 14.64 6.71 -0.60
C ASP A 253 15.48 7.08 0.64
N GLN A 254 14.97 7.95 1.51
CA GLN A 254 15.60 8.26 2.79
C GLN A 254 15.64 7.02 3.70
N LEU A 255 14.54 6.25 3.80
CA LEU A 255 14.52 5.01 4.60
C LEU A 255 15.58 3.99 4.13
N ARG A 256 15.82 3.91 2.81
CA ARG A 256 16.90 3.08 2.26
C ARG A 256 18.28 3.60 2.64
N GLN A 257 18.52 4.89 2.45
CA GLN A 257 19.81 5.50 2.78
C GLN A 257 20.17 5.35 4.25
N GLU A 258 19.18 5.34 5.13
CA GLU A 258 19.33 5.15 6.58
C GLU A 258 19.44 3.66 6.98
N GLY A 259 19.33 2.70 6.04
CA GLY A 259 19.36 1.25 6.33
C GLY A 259 18.11 0.72 7.02
N VAL A 260 17.03 1.51 7.09
CA VAL A 260 15.77 1.09 7.73
C VAL A 260 15.11 -0.04 6.94
N VAL A 261 15.14 0.04 5.59
CA VAL A 261 14.60 -1.02 4.72
C VAL A 261 15.32 -2.34 4.96
N ASP A 262 16.66 -2.34 5.01
CA ASP A 262 17.47 -3.53 5.26
C ASP A 262 17.18 -4.13 6.66
N THR A 263 17.02 -3.25 7.65
CA THR A 263 16.65 -3.66 9.01
C THR A 263 15.27 -4.33 9.03
N ILE A 264 14.30 -3.80 8.29
CA ILE A 264 12.98 -4.41 8.15
C ILE A 264 13.09 -5.77 7.47
N MET A 265 13.77 -5.85 6.33
CA MET A 265 13.94 -7.11 5.59
C MET A 265 14.59 -8.19 6.46
N GLY A 266 15.64 -7.85 7.21
CA GLY A 266 16.34 -8.79 8.09
C GLY A 266 15.52 -9.35 9.25
N ARG A 267 14.34 -8.77 9.56
CA ARG A 267 13.41 -9.32 10.56
C ARG A 267 12.57 -10.49 10.03
N TYR A 268 12.43 -10.61 8.72
CA TYR A 268 11.53 -11.57 8.08
C TYR A 268 12.27 -12.64 7.26
N LEU A 269 13.48 -12.39 6.80
CA LEU A 269 14.31 -13.27 5.96
C LEU A 269 15.43 -13.93 6.73
#